data_c587e33f4522e8d86b411d065abfb55d
#
_entry.id   c587e33f4522e8d86b411d065abfb55d
#
_cell.length_a   1.000
_cell.length_b   1.000
_cell.length_c   1.000
_cell.angle_alpha   90.00
_cell.angle_beta   90.00
_cell.angle_gamma   90.00
#
_symmetry.space_group_name_H-M   'P 1'
#
loop_
_entity.id
_entity.type
_entity.pdbx_description
1 polymer ?
#
loop_
_entity_poly.entity_id
_entity_poly.type
_entity_poly.pdbx_seq_one_letter_code
_entity_poly.pdbx_strand_id
1 'polypeptide(L)'
;MRIYRVKPIAWTDSSVALLNEYGATLCTPDREATPLDLPEADEKEKSPPTPRLLPPNAAPSKNPRQKHCRDRLARRLEKCENGAEKKTTKEDTFMLILVVNAGSSSLKYQVRDTSLPEAEQMLTSGLVENIGTDVPNHEVAFDIMSERLEPVLAGRELQAVGHRVVQGAEKFTHPTLLTEEVVQQIDDLSPLAPLHNPAHAQGMRAAMHKWPSLPQVAIFDTAFHSTMPEEAWRYAIPYDLADKYSIRRYGFHGTSHEYVSHVAADMLGIARDEFNGIVAHLGNGASVTAVKGGKSVDTSMGYTPLAGLIMGTRSGDIDPSALTTILSREGIDGERLDTILNKESGLLALAGSNDMRKVVEAAQSGDERAQLALDMTSYRLMKYIGGYNLVVGGAQALIFTAGIGENSGDFRKLVLDRLGALGIKYNEEENAKRSPEPRVISTEDSAIKVLVIPTNEEKAIAEATEELVKGL
;
A
#
# COMPACT_ATOMS: atom_id res chain seq x y z
N MET A 1 -11.48 -36.12 -21.64
CA MET A 1 -11.73 -34.96 -22.54
C MET A 1 -12.68 -34.01 -21.81
N ARG A 2 -12.24 -32.86 -21.37
CA ARG A 2 -13.11 -31.86 -20.70
C ARG A 2 -13.54 -30.83 -21.75
N ILE A 3 -14.85 -30.74 -21.99
CA ILE A 3 -15.43 -29.76 -22.92
C ILE A 3 -15.83 -28.54 -22.12
N TYR A 4 -15.25 -27.38 -22.44
CA TYR A 4 -15.63 -26.11 -21.85
C TYR A 4 -16.59 -25.37 -22.77
N ARG A 5 -17.75 -24.97 -22.26
CA ARG A 5 -18.74 -24.19 -22.98
C ARG A 5 -18.49 -22.70 -22.71
N VAL A 6 -18.07 -21.95 -23.72
CA VAL A 6 -17.94 -20.49 -23.65
C VAL A 6 -19.29 -19.86 -24.01
N LYS A 7 -19.83 -19.00 -23.15
CA LYS A 7 -21.02 -18.21 -23.46
C LYS A 7 -20.65 -17.18 -24.54
N PRO A 8 -21.43 -17.05 -25.61
CA PRO A 8 -21.16 -16.01 -26.61
C PRO A 8 -21.47 -14.63 -26.05
N ILE A 9 -20.52 -13.69 -26.22
CA ILE A 9 -20.76 -12.26 -26.10
C ILE A 9 -21.50 -11.87 -27.38
N ALA A 10 -22.61 -11.16 -27.24
CA ALA A 10 -23.55 -10.87 -28.31
C ALA A 10 -22.88 -10.25 -29.56
N TRP A 11 -22.83 -11.04 -30.63
CA TRP A 11 -22.72 -10.60 -32.02
C TRP A 11 -23.80 -11.30 -32.81
N THR A 12 -24.36 -10.58 -33.73
CA THR A 12 -25.61 -10.88 -34.46
C THR A 12 -25.50 -11.96 -35.51
N ASP A 13 -24.82 -13.08 -35.25
CA ASP A 13 -24.98 -14.30 -36.05
C ASP A 13 -24.58 -15.54 -35.26
N SER A 14 -25.40 -16.54 -35.36
CA SER A 14 -25.47 -17.73 -34.54
C SER A 14 -24.33 -18.74 -34.79
N SER A 15 -23.11 -18.40 -34.38
CA SER A 15 -21.97 -19.30 -34.46
C SER A 15 -21.33 -19.49 -33.07
N VAL A 16 -21.20 -20.75 -32.63
CA VAL A 16 -20.53 -21.13 -31.38
C VAL A 16 -19.18 -21.72 -31.74
N ALA A 17 -18.09 -21.15 -31.17
CA ALA A 17 -16.75 -21.69 -31.32
C ALA A 17 -16.44 -22.69 -30.20
N LEU A 18 -16.02 -23.90 -30.58
CA LEU A 18 -15.49 -24.94 -29.69
C LEU A 18 -13.97 -24.97 -29.83
N LEU A 19 -13.27 -24.74 -28.71
CA LEU A 19 -11.83 -24.90 -28.64
C LEU A 19 -11.49 -26.27 -28.04
N ASN A 20 -10.61 -27.01 -28.67
CA ASN A 20 -9.96 -28.20 -28.11
C ASN A 20 -8.44 -28.00 -28.08
N GLU A 21 -7.74 -28.94 -27.48
CA GLU A 21 -6.27 -28.87 -27.31
C GLU A 21 -5.47 -28.78 -28.63
N TYR A 22 -6.14 -28.90 -29.79
CA TYR A 22 -5.51 -28.97 -31.11
C TYR A 22 -6.03 -27.96 -32.15
N GLY A 23 -6.93 -27.05 -31.77
CA GLY A 23 -7.44 -26.02 -32.66
C GLY A 23 -8.92 -25.68 -32.48
N ALA A 24 -9.36 -24.65 -33.15
CA ALA A 24 -10.76 -24.22 -33.17
C ALA A 24 -11.51 -24.82 -34.31
N THR A 25 -12.64 -25.50 -34.04
CA THR A 25 -13.57 -25.99 -35.04
C THR A 25 -14.90 -25.25 -34.93
N LEU A 26 -15.35 -24.66 -36.03
CA LEU A 26 -16.64 -23.97 -36.12
C LEU A 26 -17.73 -25.02 -36.37
N CYS A 27 -18.70 -25.13 -35.46
CA CYS A 27 -19.91 -25.92 -35.66
C CYS A 27 -21.13 -25.02 -35.78
N THR A 28 -21.94 -25.21 -36.82
CA THR A 28 -23.27 -24.61 -36.95
C THR A 28 -24.28 -25.44 -36.16
N PRO A 29 -25.19 -24.83 -35.39
CA PRO A 29 -26.19 -25.59 -34.64
C PRO A 29 -27.25 -26.19 -35.59
N ASP A 30 -27.42 -27.50 -35.57
CA ASP A 30 -28.60 -28.15 -36.15
C ASP A 30 -29.86 -27.71 -35.41
N ARG A 31 -30.89 -27.37 -36.18
CA ARG A 31 -32.22 -27.07 -35.68
C ARG A 31 -32.87 -28.42 -35.28
N GLU A 32 -32.93 -28.65 -33.98
CA GLU A 32 -33.86 -29.51 -33.24
C GLU A 32 -33.17 -30.14 -32.02
N ALA A 33 -33.31 -29.47 -30.88
CA ALA A 33 -33.14 -30.10 -29.59
C ALA A 33 -34.36 -29.74 -28.72
N THR A 34 -35.16 -30.76 -28.44
CA THR A 34 -36.26 -30.71 -27.46
C THR A 34 -35.74 -30.36 -26.06
N PRO A 35 -36.52 -29.66 -25.24
CA PRO A 35 -36.12 -29.32 -23.86
C PRO A 35 -36.03 -30.60 -23.02
N LEU A 36 -34.93 -30.76 -22.31
CA LEU A 36 -34.79 -31.76 -21.25
C LEU A 36 -35.52 -31.22 -20.00
N ASP A 37 -36.55 -31.94 -19.59
CA ASP A 37 -37.26 -31.76 -18.33
C ASP A 37 -36.30 -31.97 -17.16
N LEU A 38 -36.14 -30.94 -16.33
CA LEU A 38 -35.52 -31.05 -15.03
C LEU A 38 -36.58 -31.43 -14.00
N PRO A 39 -36.33 -32.37 -13.09
CA PRO A 39 -37.30 -32.71 -12.05
C PRO A 39 -37.40 -31.55 -11.04
N GLU A 40 -38.64 -31.21 -10.70
CA GLU A 40 -39.01 -30.27 -9.65
C GLU A 40 -38.45 -30.73 -8.29
N ALA A 41 -37.80 -29.82 -7.59
CA ALA A 41 -37.37 -30.03 -6.22
C ALA A 41 -38.56 -29.81 -5.26
N ASP A 42 -38.93 -30.87 -4.56
CA ASP A 42 -39.94 -30.88 -3.49
C ASP A 42 -39.47 -29.96 -2.29
N GLU A 43 -40.17 -28.87 -2.10
CA GLU A 43 -40.12 -28.06 -0.89
C GLU A 43 -40.80 -28.82 0.25
N LYS A 44 -40.04 -29.31 1.22
CA LYS A 44 -40.53 -29.53 2.60
C LYS A 44 -39.50 -29.09 3.59
N GLU A 45 -39.74 -27.90 4.11
CA GLU A 45 -39.16 -27.38 5.36
C GLU A 45 -39.21 -28.40 6.49
N LYS A 46 -38.07 -28.64 7.14
CA LYS A 46 -38.01 -29.09 8.53
C LYS A 46 -37.00 -28.25 9.29
N SER A 47 -37.55 -27.40 10.16
CA SER A 47 -36.84 -26.63 11.16
C SER A 47 -35.95 -27.49 12.06
N PRO A 48 -34.78 -27.03 12.51
CA PRO A 48 -33.92 -27.75 13.45
C PRO A 48 -34.52 -27.72 14.87
N PRO A 49 -34.37 -28.78 15.66
CA PRO A 49 -34.94 -28.87 17.00
C PRO A 49 -34.16 -28.01 18.02
N THR A 50 -34.90 -27.26 18.80
CA THR A 50 -34.44 -26.47 19.96
C THR A 50 -33.73 -27.35 21.01
N PRO A 51 -32.64 -26.89 21.64
CA PRO A 51 -31.99 -27.64 22.71
C PRO A 51 -32.84 -27.61 24.00
N ARG A 52 -33.22 -28.81 24.47
CA ARG A 52 -33.86 -28.95 25.81
C ARG A 52 -32.79 -28.83 26.90
N LEU A 53 -32.97 -27.88 27.78
CA LEU A 53 -32.28 -27.79 29.07
C LEU A 53 -32.69 -28.97 29.96
N LEU A 54 -31.71 -29.73 30.48
CA LEU A 54 -31.91 -30.76 31.49
C LEU A 54 -31.93 -30.15 32.90
N PRO A 55 -32.78 -30.67 33.79
CA PRO A 55 -32.89 -30.15 35.16
C PRO A 55 -31.71 -30.61 36.04
N PRO A 56 -31.32 -29.87 37.10
CA PRO A 56 -30.27 -30.22 38.02
C PRO A 56 -30.78 -31.28 38.98
N ASN A 57 -30.03 -32.37 39.16
CA ASN A 57 -30.20 -33.48 40.05
C ASN A 57 -30.57 -34.81 39.37
N ALA A 58 -29.59 -35.54 38.91
CA ALA A 58 -29.68 -36.99 38.75
C ALA A 58 -28.45 -37.67 39.37
N ALA A 59 -28.71 -38.65 40.20
CA ALA A 59 -27.73 -39.44 40.95
C ALA A 59 -26.75 -40.23 40.01
N PRO A 60 -25.54 -40.61 40.45
CA PRO A 60 -24.51 -41.16 39.58
C PRO A 60 -24.84 -42.56 39.07
N SER A 61 -24.93 -42.74 37.77
CA SER A 61 -25.15 -44.04 37.12
C SER A 61 -23.87 -44.90 37.14
N LYS A 62 -24.01 -46.18 37.52
CA LYS A 62 -22.95 -47.17 37.54
C LYS A 62 -22.73 -47.79 36.14
N ASN A 63 -22.29 -47.05 35.15
CA ASN A 63 -22.00 -47.60 33.84
C ASN A 63 -20.47 -47.60 33.57
N PRO A 64 -19.84 -48.77 33.38
CA PRO A 64 -18.39 -48.90 33.21
C PRO A 64 -17.80 -48.12 32.04
N ARG A 65 -18.62 -47.81 31.00
CA ARG A 65 -18.17 -47.02 29.83
C ARG A 65 -18.00 -45.53 30.14
N GLN A 66 -18.70 -45.00 31.14
CA GLN A 66 -18.55 -43.59 31.54
C GLN A 66 -17.30 -43.38 32.43
N LYS A 67 -16.84 -44.40 33.16
CA LYS A 67 -15.62 -44.34 33.96
C LYS A 67 -14.38 -44.23 33.03
N HIS A 68 -14.40 -44.95 31.88
CA HIS A 68 -13.28 -44.94 30.93
C HIS A 68 -13.17 -43.59 30.17
N CYS A 69 -14.28 -42.86 29.96
CA CYS A 69 -14.29 -41.56 29.36
C CYS A 69 -13.80 -40.46 30.33
N ARG A 70 -14.19 -40.57 31.61
CA ARG A 70 -13.71 -39.66 32.66
C ARG A 70 -12.20 -39.82 32.94
N ASP A 71 -11.72 -41.04 33.00
CA ASP A 71 -10.29 -41.32 33.21
C ASP A 71 -9.41 -40.93 32.01
N ARG A 72 -9.98 -40.88 30.80
CA ARG A 72 -9.31 -40.32 29.61
C ARG A 72 -9.29 -38.80 29.60
N LEU A 73 -10.35 -38.16 30.07
CA LEU A 73 -10.43 -36.71 30.18
C LEU A 73 -9.51 -36.19 31.31
N ALA A 74 -9.51 -36.88 32.47
CA ALA A 74 -8.62 -36.54 33.56
C ALA A 74 -7.13 -36.67 33.17
N ARG A 75 -6.75 -37.77 32.50
CA ARG A 75 -5.37 -37.94 31.97
C ARG A 75 -5.01 -36.96 30.86
N ARG A 76 -5.99 -36.40 30.16
CA ARG A 76 -5.75 -35.35 29.15
C ARG A 76 -5.58 -33.99 29.82
N LEU A 77 -6.30 -33.72 30.92
CA LEU A 77 -6.14 -32.50 31.72
C LEU A 77 -4.84 -32.54 32.53
N GLU A 78 -4.46 -33.66 33.13
CA GLU A 78 -3.14 -33.80 33.76
C GLU A 78 -1.96 -33.72 32.78
N LYS A 79 -2.15 -34.15 31.50
CA LYS A 79 -1.15 -33.91 30.44
C LYS A 79 -1.12 -32.46 29.98
N CYS A 80 -2.21 -31.73 30.11
CA CYS A 80 -2.22 -30.27 29.83
C CYS A 80 -1.60 -29.48 31.01
N GLU A 81 -1.76 -29.94 32.25
CA GLU A 81 -1.13 -29.29 33.41
C GLU A 81 0.37 -29.63 33.57
N ASN A 82 0.78 -30.83 33.18
CA ASN A 82 2.21 -31.25 33.23
C ASN A 82 2.94 -31.04 31.89
N GLY A 83 2.26 -30.63 30.82
CA GLY A 83 2.83 -30.25 29.54
C GLY A 83 3.04 -28.74 29.39
N ALA A 84 2.86 -27.97 30.45
CA ALA A 84 3.36 -26.61 30.58
C ALA A 84 4.85 -26.61 30.97
N GLU A 85 5.65 -27.49 30.32
CA GLU A 85 7.08 -27.29 30.22
C GLU A 85 7.31 -26.12 29.27
N LYS A 86 7.71 -24.98 29.86
CA LYS A 86 8.57 -23.95 29.30
C LYS A 86 8.56 -23.90 27.75
N LYS A 87 7.47 -23.45 27.15
CA LYS A 87 7.65 -22.50 26.09
C LYS A 87 8.38 -21.33 26.76
N THR A 88 9.68 -21.23 26.54
CA THR A 88 10.38 -19.98 26.67
C THR A 88 9.50 -18.99 25.87
N THR A 89 8.72 -18.22 26.58
CA THR A 89 8.22 -16.96 26.07
C THR A 89 9.48 -16.27 25.57
N LYS A 90 9.66 -16.12 24.25
CA LYS A 90 10.44 -15.01 23.74
C LYS A 90 9.90 -13.86 24.56
N GLU A 91 10.68 -13.33 25.49
CA GLU A 91 10.36 -12.08 26.14
C GLU A 91 10.01 -11.17 24.98
N ASP A 92 8.80 -10.61 24.96
CA ASP A 92 8.43 -9.58 24.03
C ASP A 92 9.38 -8.41 24.33
N THR A 93 10.55 -8.43 23.70
CA THR A 93 11.58 -7.43 23.88
C THR A 93 11.12 -6.23 23.09
N PHE A 94 10.35 -5.39 23.74
CA PHE A 94 9.91 -4.11 23.22
C PHE A 94 11.12 -3.21 22.96
N MET A 95 11.06 -2.39 21.93
CA MET A 95 12.21 -1.64 21.46
C MET A 95 11.97 -0.14 21.42
N LEU A 96 13.00 0.61 21.78
CA LEU A 96 13.09 2.06 21.55
C LEU A 96 13.79 2.29 20.21
N ILE A 97 13.02 2.66 19.19
CA ILE A 97 13.46 2.73 17.81
C ILE A 97 13.50 4.17 17.33
N LEU A 98 14.61 4.56 16.74
CA LEU A 98 14.74 5.79 15.98
C LEU A 98 14.40 5.52 14.51
N VAL A 99 13.43 6.24 13.98
CA VAL A 99 13.10 6.22 12.54
C VAL A 99 13.67 7.48 11.90
N VAL A 100 14.35 7.31 10.78
CA VAL A 100 15.04 8.37 10.06
C VAL A 100 14.65 8.39 8.59
N ASN A 101 14.37 9.60 8.10
CA ASN A 101 14.23 9.89 6.68
C ASN A 101 15.17 11.04 6.31
N ALA A 102 16.35 10.70 5.77
CA ALA A 102 17.39 11.64 5.39
C ALA A 102 17.19 12.07 3.93
N GLY A 103 16.67 13.28 3.71
CA GLY A 103 16.60 13.93 2.41
C GLY A 103 17.86 14.73 2.07
N SER A 104 17.93 15.28 0.85
CA SER A 104 19.08 16.06 0.37
C SER A 104 19.31 17.36 1.16
N SER A 105 18.25 17.95 1.72
CA SER A 105 18.31 19.23 2.46
C SER A 105 17.67 19.15 3.85
N SER A 106 17.23 17.97 4.29
CA SER A 106 16.54 17.82 5.58
C SER A 106 16.69 16.43 6.16
N LEU A 107 16.61 16.31 7.48
CA LEU A 107 16.57 15.07 8.23
C LEU A 107 15.29 15.06 9.08
N LYS A 108 14.31 14.27 8.67
CA LYS A 108 13.10 14.02 9.47
C LYS A 108 13.33 12.78 10.34
N TYR A 109 12.91 12.85 11.58
CA TYR A 109 13.08 11.75 12.52
C TYR A 109 11.89 11.59 13.46
N GLN A 110 11.73 10.38 13.98
CA GLN A 110 10.76 10.05 15.02
C GLN A 110 11.35 8.98 15.95
N VAL A 111 11.10 9.11 17.26
CA VAL A 111 11.42 8.05 18.23
C VAL A 111 10.13 7.37 18.67
N ARG A 112 10.12 6.05 18.60
CA ARG A 112 8.99 5.22 19.00
C ARG A 112 9.42 4.19 20.05
N ASP A 113 8.56 4.02 21.04
CA ASP A 113 8.70 3.01 22.10
C ASP A 113 7.60 1.98 21.89
N THR A 114 7.96 0.81 21.36
CA THR A 114 6.99 -0.24 21.04
C THR A 114 6.44 -0.96 22.27
N SER A 115 6.98 -0.67 23.47
CA SER A 115 6.44 -1.18 24.74
C SER A 115 5.14 -0.50 25.18
N LEU A 116 4.85 0.67 24.60
CA LEU A 116 3.72 1.50 25.00
C LEU A 116 2.47 1.15 24.13
N PRO A 117 1.26 1.49 24.65
CA PRO A 117 0.07 1.44 23.82
C PRO A 117 0.24 2.26 22.54
N GLU A 118 -0.35 1.84 21.44
CA GLU A 118 -0.14 2.43 20.11
C GLU A 118 -0.24 3.96 20.08
N ALA A 119 -1.22 4.53 20.77
CA ALA A 119 -1.42 5.98 20.85
C ALA A 119 -0.27 6.73 21.56
N GLU A 120 0.54 6.04 22.38
CA GLU A 120 1.61 6.60 23.19
C GLU A 120 3.02 6.24 22.66
N GLN A 121 3.10 5.36 21.65
CA GLN A 121 4.39 4.88 21.13
C GLN A 121 5.29 6.00 20.59
N MET A 122 4.72 7.04 19.99
CA MET A 122 5.48 8.16 19.46
C MET A 122 5.91 9.07 20.60
N LEU A 123 7.18 8.97 21.02
CA LEU A 123 7.73 9.80 22.10
C LEU A 123 8.06 11.21 21.63
N THR A 124 8.60 11.35 20.43
CA THR A 124 8.95 12.63 19.81
C THR A 124 9.10 12.48 18.31
N SER A 125 8.94 13.59 17.61
CA SER A 125 9.30 13.75 16.20
C SER A 125 9.96 15.09 15.98
N GLY A 126 10.79 15.18 14.93
CA GLY A 126 11.46 16.44 14.62
C GLY A 126 11.98 16.49 13.20
N LEU A 127 12.47 17.68 12.86
CA LEU A 127 13.01 18.00 11.55
C LEU A 127 14.26 18.89 11.75
N VAL A 128 15.34 18.52 11.05
CA VAL A 128 16.51 19.37 10.85
C VAL A 128 16.52 19.77 9.38
N GLU A 129 16.47 21.05 9.10
CA GLU A 129 16.38 21.61 7.74
C GLU A 129 17.69 22.30 7.35
N ASN A 130 17.76 22.73 6.10
CA ASN A 130 18.88 23.51 5.56
C ASN A 130 20.23 22.77 5.58
N ILE A 131 20.20 21.44 5.41
CA ILE A 131 21.44 20.66 5.22
C ILE A 131 22.08 21.06 3.89
N GLY A 132 23.38 21.32 3.93
CA GLY A 132 24.15 21.83 2.80
C GLY A 132 24.23 23.37 2.72
N THR A 133 23.53 24.07 3.63
CA THR A 133 23.59 25.56 3.79
C THR A 133 23.86 25.92 5.23
N ASP A 134 22.83 26.12 6.06
CA ASP A 134 23.00 26.48 7.49
C ASP A 134 23.54 25.30 8.33
N VAL A 135 23.15 24.08 7.97
CA VAL A 135 23.66 22.82 8.53
C VAL A 135 24.63 22.22 7.51
N PRO A 136 25.93 22.12 7.82
CA PRO A 136 26.98 21.80 6.84
C PRO A 136 26.77 20.47 6.10
N ASN A 137 26.35 19.42 6.82
CA ASN A 137 26.17 18.06 6.29
C ASN A 137 25.26 17.20 7.18
N HIS A 138 25.04 15.95 6.79
CA HIS A 138 24.22 15.02 7.54
C HIS A 138 24.81 14.65 8.92
N GLU A 139 26.13 14.59 9.09
CA GLU A 139 26.75 14.32 10.39
C GLU A 139 26.35 15.38 11.43
N VAL A 140 26.46 16.64 11.06
CA VAL A 140 26.03 17.78 11.93
C VAL A 140 24.53 17.73 12.16
N ALA A 141 23.73 17.34 11.16
CA ALA A 141 22.28 17.15 11.32
C ALA A 141 21.95 16.06 12.35
N PHE A 142 22.70 14.95 12.34
CA PHE A 142 22.57 13.89 13.35
C PHE A 142 23.03 14.32 14.74
N ASP A 143 24.04 15.17 14.85
CA ASP A 143 24.44 15.75 16.13
C ASP A 143 23.35 16.65 16.71
N ILE A 144 22.81 17.57 15.91
CA ILE A 144 21.67 18.42 16.30
C ILE A 144 20.45 17.57 16.71
N MET A 145 20.15 16.53 15.96
CA MET A 145 19.07 15.61 16.30
C MET A 145 19.34 14.92 17.65
N SER A 146 20.55 14.40 17.86
CA SER A 146 20.92 13.72 19.11
C SER A 146 20.79 14.64 20.33
N GLU A 147 21.23 15.89 20.25
CA GLU A 147 21.05 16.87 21.31
C GLU A 147 19.57 17.12 21.64
N ARG A 148 18.72 17.15 20.63
CA ARG A 148 17.25 17.27 20.80
C ARG A 148 16.62 16.03 21.40
N LEU A 149 17.18 14.85 21.15
CA LEU A 149 16.67 13.58 21.68
C LEU A 149 17.07 13.31 23.13
N GLU A 150 18.21 13.80 23.57
CA GLU A 150 18.76 13.53 24.92
C GLU A 150 17.75 13.77 26.06
N PRO A 151 17.04 14.93 26.16
CA PRO A 151 16.03 15.13 27.19
C PRO A 151 14.82 14.23 27.08
N VAL A 152 14.45 13.79 25.88
CA VAL A 152 13.31 12.88 25.64
C VAL A 152 13.65 11.45 26.01
N LEU A 153 14.86 11.04 25.68
CA LEU A 153 15.36 9.71 26.04
C LEU A 153 15.55 9.55 27.55
N ALA A 154 15.86 10.63 28.25
CA ALA A 154 16.00 10.65 29.72
C ALA A 154 16.90 9.52 30.27
N GLY A 155 18.01 9.25 29.58
CA GLY A 155 18.95 8.17 29.91
C GLY A 155 18.61 6.80 29.39
N ARG A 156 17.49 6.63 28.68
CA ARG A 156 17.19 5.38 27.95
C ARG A 156 18.03 5.28 26.68
N GLU A 157 18.43 4.09 26.31
CA GLU A 157 19.22 3.84 25.12
C GLU A 157 18.34 3.41 23.95
N LEU A 158 18.62 3.96 22.76
CA LEU A 158 18.04 3.45 21.51
C LEU A 158 18.50 2.01 21.29
N GLN A 159 17.63 1.18 20.74
CA GLN A 159 17.91 -0.24 20.51
C GLN A 159 18.02 -0.58 19.02
N ALA A 160 17.45 0.24 18.14
CA ALA A 160 17.58 0.09 16.70
C ALA A 160 17.34 1.42 15.96
N VAL A 161 17.78 1.50 14.71
CA VAL A 161 17.49 2.60 13.80
C VAL A 161 16.88 2.07 12.51
N GLY A 162 15.71 2.59 12.14
CA GLY A 162 15.04 2.31 10.87
C GLY A 162 15.23 3.48 9.88
N HIS A 163 15.67 3.19 8.67
CA HIS A 163 15.92 4.17 7.62
C HIS A 163 14.95 3.98 6.46
N ARG A 164 14.26 5.06 6.06
CA ARG A 164 13.53 5.09 4.81
C ARG A 164 14.51 5.22 3.64
N VAL A 165 14.32 4.39 2.61
CA VAL A 165 15.05 4.44 1.35
C VAL A 165 14.06 4.46 0.18
N VAL A 166 14.20 5.42 -0.73
CA VAL A 166 13.24 5.60 -1.82
C VAL A 166 13.38 4.49 -2.87
N GLN A 167 14.61 4.09 -3.24
CA GLN A 167 14.83 3.15 -4.35
C GLN A 167 15.69 1.97 -3.91
N GLY A 168 15.09 0.77 -3.97
CA GLY A 168 15.76 -0.51 -3.68
C GLY A 168 16.04 -1.35 -4.91
N ALA A 169 15.55 -0.94 -6.09
CA ALA A 169 15.57 -1.68 -7.34
C ALA A 169 15.00 -3.11 -7.19
N GLU A 170 15.54 -4.06 -7.94
CA GLU A 170 15.19 -5.49 -7.83
C GLU A 170 15.95 -6.18 -6.70
N LYS A 171 16.95 -5.50 -6.14
CA LYS A 171 17.87 -6.07 -5.17
C LYS A 171 17.29 -6.08 -3.75
N PHE A 172 16.64 -5.00 -3.37
CA PHE A 172 16.13 -4.81 -2.02
C PHE A 172 14.60 -4.86 -2.01
N THR A 173 14.09 -6.07 -1.85
CA THR A 173 12.65 -6.38 -1.86
C THR A 173 12.06 -6.58 -0.46
N HIS A 174 12.89 -6.47 0.59
CA HIS A 174 12.53 -6.65 2.00
C HIS A 174 13.35 -5.70 2.88
N PRO A 175 12.90 -5.43 4.12
CA PRO A 175 13.72 -4.75 5.11
C PRO A 175 15.10 -5.41 5.22
N THR A 176 16.17 -4.60 5.21
CA THR A 176 17.54 -5.12 5.11
C THR A 176 18.42 -4.52 6.19
N LEU A 177 19.14 -5.38 6.94
CA LEU A 177 20.13 -4.96 7.93
C LEU A 177 21.29 -4.24 7.24
N LEU A 178 21.67 -3.07 7.76
CA LEU A 178 22.73 -2.25 7.18
C LEU A 178 24.11 -2.76 7.57
N THR A 179 24.96 -2.85 6.55
CA THR A 179 26.41 -2.92 6.63
C THR A 179 26.97 -1.87 5.68
N GLU A 180 28.25 -1.54 5.75
CA GLU A 180 28.84 -0.58 4.80
C GLU A 180 28.69 -1.06 3.36
N GLU A 181 28.75 -2.39 3.13
CA GLU A 181 28.53 -2.96 1.80
C GLU A 181 27.08 -2.75 1.32
N VAL A 182 26.08 -2.91 2.19
CA VAL A 182 24.67 -2.65 1.86
C VAL A 182 24.47 -1.16 1.56
N VAL A 183 25.05 -0.27 2.35
CA VAL A 183 24.97 1.18 2.12
C VAL A 183 25.61 1.54 0.77
N GLN A 184 26.77 0.96 0.44
CA GLN A 184 27.39 1.17 -0.86
C GLN A 184 26.51 0.68 -2.01
N GLN A 185 25.87 -0.48 -1.87
CA GLN A 185 24.94 -1.01 -2.88
C GLN A 185 23.71 -0.10 -3.07
N ILE A 186 23.21 0.53 -2.00
CA ILE A 186 22.13 1.53 -2.07
C ILE A 186 22.61 2.80 -2.79
N ASP A 187 23.85 3.22 -2.51
CA ASP A 187 24.46 4.38 -3.16
C ASP A 187 24.68 4.12 -4.66
N ASP A 188 25.08 2.89 -5.05
CA ASP A 188 25.23 2.47 -6.44
C ASP A 188 23.90 2.52 -7.24
N LEU A 189 22.75 2.51 -6.54
CA LEU A 189 21.43 2.71 -7.14
C LEU A 189 21.07 4.20 -7.35
N SER A 190 21.95 5.14 -7.02
CA SER A 190 21.74 6.58 -7.19
C SER A 190 21.34 7.00 -8.61
N PRO A 191 21.79 6.36 -9.71
CA PRO A 191 21.27 6.67 -11.04
C PRO A 191 19.77 6.46 -11.21
N LEU A 192 19.14 5.57 -10.43
CA LEU A 192 17.68 5.34 -10.44
C LEU A 192 16.91 6.37 -9.58
N ALA A 193 17.57 6.97 -8.58
CA ALA A 193 16.98 7.96 -7.68
C ALA A 193 18.02 9.05 -7.29
N PRO A 194 18.49 9.86 -8.25
CA PRO A 194 19.61 10.78 -8.04
C PRO A 194 19.33 11.87 -7.02
N LEU A 195 18.06 12.21 -6.79
CA LEU A 195 17.65 13.21 -5.81
C LEU A 195 17.48 12.63 -4.39
N HIS A 196 17.57 11.30 -4.21
CA HIS A 196 17.20 10.64 -2.95
C HIS A 196 18.30 9.72 -2.42
N ASN A 197 18.70 8.69 -3.19
CA ASN A 197 19.62 7.66 -2.70
C ASN A 197 20.98 8.17 -2.23
N PRO A 198 21.63 9.17 -2.87
CA PRO A 198 22.87 9.73 -2.34
C PRO A 198 22.73 10.29 -0.94
N ALA A 199 21.64 11.03 -0.68
CA ALA A 199 21.34 11.61 0.63
C ALA A 199 21.00 10.52 1.68
N HIS A 200 20.25 9.49 1.26
CA HIS A 200 19.98 8.34 2.12
C HIS A 200 21.28 7.62 2.52
N ALA A 201 22.19 7.36 1.58
CA ALA A 201 23.48 6.72 1.86
C ALA A 201 24.32 7.56 2.82
N GLN A 202 24.39 8.88 2.63
CA GLN A 202 25.07 9.78 3.55
C GLN A 202 24.45 9.75 4.95
N GLY A 203 23.11 9.80 5.04
CA GLY A 203 22.39 9.70 6.31
C GLY A 203 22.63 8.37 7.03
N MET A 204 22.61 7.26 6.31
CA MET A 204 22.89 5.93 6.87
C MET A 204 24.33 5.85 7.41
N ARG A 205 25.34 6.31 6.64
CA ARG A 205 26.74 6.35 7.10
C ARG A 205 26.92 7.21 8.35
N ALA A 206 26.27 8.38 8.39
CA ALA A 206 26.30 9.25 9.57
C ALA A 206 25.68 8.58 10.80
N ALA A 207 24.52 7.90 10.64
CA ALA A 207 23.89 7.15 11.72
C ALA A 207 24.74 5.98 12.20
N MET A 208 25.33 5.20 11.29
CA MET A 208 26.22 4.09 11.62
C MET A 208 27.48 4.56 12.35
N HIS A 209 28.03 5.71 11.98
CA HIS A 209 29.14 6.32 12.70
C HIS A 209 28.73 6.79 14.11
N LYS A 210 27.54 7.36 14.24
CA LYS A 210 27.02 7.85 15.54
C LYS A 210 26.69 6.73 16.51
N TRP A 211 26.11 5.63 16.01
CA TRP A 211 25.68 4.46 16.80
C TRP A 211 26.21 3.14 16.19
N PRO A 212 27.53 2.90 16.30
CA PRO A 212 28.15 1.75 15.63
C PRO A 212 27.72 0.37 16.19
N SER A 213 27.17 0.34 17.41
CA SER A 213 26.70 -0.90 18.05
C SER A 213 25.21 -1.18 17.84
N LEU A 214 24.43 -0.22 17.30
CA LEU A 214 23.01 -0.41 17.11
C LEU A 214 22.74 -1.12 15.77
N PRO A 215 21.84 -2.11 15.74
CA PRO A 215 21.32 -2.62 14.49
C PRO A 215 20.57 -1.52 13.74
N GLN A 216 20.84 -1.38 12.46
CA GLN A 216 20.21 -0.39 11.59
C GLN A 216 19.60 -1.08 10.39
N VAL A 217 18.39 -0.70 10.01
CA VAL A 217 17.59 -1.38 8.99
C VAL A 217 17.14 -0.39 7.91
N ALA A 218 17.34 -0.73 6.64
CA ALA A 218 16.79 -0.01 5.51
C ALA A 218 15.43 -0.56 5.11
N ILE A 219 14.44 0.32 4.96
CA ILE A 219 13.10 0.02 4.48
C ILE A 219 12.86 0.78 3.18
N PHE A 220 12.45 0.06 2.13
CA PHE A 220 12.44 0.57 0.77
C PHE A 220 11.01 0.87 0.29
N ASP A 221 10.79 2.08 -0.24
CA ASP A 221 9.48 2.48 -0.81
C ASP A 221 9.07 1.59 -1.99
N THR A 222 10.02 0.94 -2.67
CA THR A 222 9.76 0.05 -3.80
C THR A 222 9.49 -1.41 -3.38
N ALA A 223 9.78 -1.80 -2.15
CA ALA A 223 9.77 -3.20 -1.71
C ALA A 223 8.38 -3.84 -1.82
N PHE A 224 7.32 -3.17 -1.37
CA PHE A 224 5.94 -3.67 -1.46
C PHE A 224 5.53 -4.00 -2.90
N HIS A 225 6.05 -3.25 -3.88
CA HIS A 225 5.74 -3.43 -5.30
C HIS A 225 6.57 -4.51 -5.99
N SER A 226 7.53 -5.13 -5.30
CA SER A 226 8.36 -6.21 -5.85
C SER A 226 7.54 -7.46 -6.25
N THR A 227 6.33 -7.58 -5.72
CA THR A 227 5.41 -8.69 -6.01
C THR A 227 4.58 -8.52 -7.29
N MET A 228 4.75 -7.41 -8.03
CA MET A 228 4.08 -7.21 -9.32
C MET A 228 4.49 -8.30 -10.33
N PRO A 229 3.55 -8.89 -11.07
CA PRO A 229 3.86 -9.83 -12.15
C PRO A 229 4.52 -9.11 -13.33
N GLU A 230 5.21 -9.87 -14.19
CA GLU A 230 6.00 -9.30 -15.28
C GLU A 230 5.18 -8.45 -16.25
N GLU A 231 3.98 -8.87 -16.58
CA GLU A 231 3.07 -8.11 -17.45
C GLU A 231 2.66 -6.73 -16.87
N ALA A 232 2.79 -6.52 -15.56
CA ALA A 232 2.50 -5.23 -14.91
C ALA A 232 3.73 -4.34 -14.81
N TRP A 233 4.93 -4.91 -14.58
CA TRP A 233 6.11 -4.09 -14.37
C TRP A 233 6.97 -3.87 -15.63
N ARG A 234 6.88 -4.73 -16.67
CA ARG A 234 7.70 -4.59 -17.88
C ARG A 234 7.15 -3.53 -18.82
N TYR A 235 8.04 -2.69 -19.35
CA TYR A 235 7.69 -1.78 -20.45
C TYR A 235 7.91 -2.45 -21.80
N ALA A 236 7.06 -2.14 -22.79
CA ALA A 236 7.12 -2.69 -24.14
C ALA A 236 8.19 -1.96 -24.99
N ILE A 237 9.45 -2.05 -24.55
CA ILE A 237 10.66 -1.56 -25.26
C ILE A 237 11.61 -2.72 -25.50
N PRO A 238 12.64 -2.58 -26.38
CA PRO A 238 13.62 -3.64 -26.60
C PRO A 238 14.23 -4.16 -25.30
N TYR A 239 14.30 -5.49 -25.13
CA TYR A 239 14.77 -6.13 -23.90
C TYR A 239 16.18 -5.72 -23.51
N ASP A 240 17.11 -5.71 -24.50
CA ASP A 240 18.50 -5.31 -24.30
C ASP A 240 18.64 -3.87 -23.77
N LEU A 241 17.74 -2.98 -24.20
CA LEU A 241 17.71 -1.60 -23.72
C LEU A 241 17.14 -1.52 -22.30
N ALA A 242 16.06 -2.25 -22.04
CA ALA A 242 15.44 -2.30 -20.72
C ALA A 242 16.42 -2.88 -19.68
N ASP A 243 17.05 -4.02 -20.00
CA ASP A 243 17.96 -4.72 -19.10
C ASP A 243 19.24 -3.90 -18.85
N LYS A 244 19.79 -3.27 -19.89
CA LYS A 244 21.00 -2.44 -19.77
C LYS A 244 20.85 -1.29 -18.78
N TYR A 245 19.67 -0.69 -18.72
CA TYR A 245 19.41 0.50 -17.89
C TYR A 245 18.44 0.21 -16.74
N SER A 246 18.12 -1.05 -16.47
CA SER A 246 17.16 -1.46 -15.44
C SER A 246 15.81 -0.73 -15.56
N ILE A 247 15.33 -0.56 -16.80
CA ILE A 247 14.10 0.17 -17.10
C ILE A 247 12.90 -0.76 -16.91
N ARG A 248 12.22 -0.59 -15.80
CA ARG A 248 10.95 -1.26 -15.46
C ARG A 248 10.11 -0.38 -14.54
N ARG A 249 8.86 -0.77 -14.32
CA ARG A 249 8.05 -0.18 -13.24
C ARG A 249 8.56 -0.70 -11.89
N TYR A 250 8.95 0.22 -11.01
CA TYR A 250 9.29 -0.07 -9.61
C TYR A 250 8.12 0.25 -8.68
N GLY A 251 7.45 1.39 -8.89
CA GLY A 251 6.46 1.91 -7.96
C GLY A 251 7.11 2.53 -6.73
N PHE A 252 6.34 3.36 -6.02
CA PHE A 252 6.82 4.10 -4.83
C PHE A 252 5.69 4.24 -3.82
N HIS A 253 5.97 4.84 -2.65
CA HIS A 253 5.07 4.89 -1.49
C HIS A 253 4.67 3.49 -0.99
N GLY A 254 5.48 2.46 -1.25
CA GLY A 254 5.17 1.08 -0.92
C GLY A 254 4.89 0.88 0.56
N THR A 255 5.70 1.48 1.43
CA THR A 255 5.51 1.46 2.89
C THR A 255 4.11 1.96 3.30
N SER A 256 3.66 3.06 2.68
CA SER A 256 2.31 3.59 2.93
C SER A 256 1.22 2.68 2.37
N HIS A 257 1.36 2.20 1.12
CA HIS A 257 0.39 1.31 0.49
C HIS A 257 0.21 0.01 1.27
N GLU A 258 1.28 -0.60 1.72
CA GLU A 258 1.27 -1.81 2.55
C GLU A 258 0.58 -1.55 3.89
N TYR A 259 1.03 -0.53 4.62
CA TYR A 259 0.49 -0.16 5.93
C TYR A 259 -1.03 0.04 5.89
N VAL A 260 -1.53 0.91 5.00
CA VAL A 260 -2.97 1.21 4.97
C VAL A 260 -3.81 0.06 4.42
N SER A 261 -3.23 -0.83 3.59
CA SER A 261 -3.90 -2.05 3.14
C SER A 261 -4.09 -3.05 4.28
N HIS A 262 -3.09 -3.19 5.16
CA HIS A 262 -3.19 -4.01 6.37
C HIS A 262 -4.23 -3.45 7.35
N VAL A 263 -4.21 -2.13 7.61
CA VAL A 263 -5.23 -1.49 8.46
C VAL A 263 -6.63 -1.67 7.89
N ALA A 264 -6.80 -1.55 6.56
CA ALA A 264 -8.10 -1.76 5.93
C ALA A 264 -8.58 -3.21 6.06
N ALA A 265 -7.71 -4.20 5.87
CA ALA A 265 -8.03 -5.61 6.06
C ALA A 265 -8.48 -5.88 7.50
N ASP A 266 -7.72 -5.39 8.48
CA ASP A 266 -8.03 -5.55 9.90
C ASP A 266 -9.36 -4.87 10.27
N MET A 267 -9.64 -3.64 9.78
CA MET A 267 -10.92 -2.94 9.98
C MET A 267 -12.12 -3.67 9.39
N LEU A 268 -11.93 -4.37 8.27
CA LEU A 268 -12.98 -5.11 7.59
C LEU A 268 -13.10 -6.57 8.06
N GLY A 269 -12.21 -7.02 8.95
CA GLY A 269 -12.17 -8.41 9.43
C GLY A 269 -11.80 -9.40 8.33
N ILE A 270 -10.99 -8.99 7.36
CA ILE A 270 -10.52 -9.82 6.24
C ILE A 270 -9.07 -10.24 6.53
N ALA A 271 -8.74 -11.50 6.30
CA ALA A 271 -7.35 -11.94 6.40
C ALA A 271 -6.48 -11.17 5.38
N ARG A 272 -5.27 -10.75 5.81
CA ARG A 272 -4.42 -9.89 4.97
C ARG A 272 -4.08 -10.52 3.62
N ASP A 273 -3.88 -11.83 3.58
CA ASP A 273 -3.61 -12.64 2.38
C ASP A 273 -4.87 -12.92 1.52
N GLU A 274 -6.06 -12.53 1.98
CA GLU A 274 -7.32 -12.57 1.23
C GLU A 274 -7.81 -11.16 0.82
N PHE A 275 -7.11 -10.10 1.26
CA PHE A 275 -7.53 -8.73 1.01
C PHE A 275 -7.27 -8.30 -0.43
N ASN A 276 -8.33 -7.83 -1.11
CA ASN A 276 -8.28 -7.22 -2.43
C ASN A 276 -8.75 -5.77 -2.34
N GLY A 277 -7.88 -4.82 -2.60
CA GLY A 277 -8.18 -3.40 -2.45
C GLY A 277 -7.47 -2.51 -3.45
N ILE A 278 -7.88 -1.25 -3.46
CA ILE A 278 -7.25 -0.18 -4.23
C ILE A 278 -6.86 0.91 -3.24
N VAL A 279 -5.58 1.25 -3.20
CA VAL A 279 -5.05 2.28 -2.30
C VAL A 279 -4.70 3.52 -3.11
N ALA A 280 -5.34 4.64 -2.83
CA ALA A 280 -5.07 5.95 -3.40
C ALA A 280 -4.29 6.80 -2.37
N HIS A 281 -2.97 6.80 -2.48
CA HIS A 281 -2.06 7.65 -1.70
C HIS A 281 -1.97 9.01 -2.40
N LEU A 282 -2.65 10.02 -1.85
CA LEU A 282 -2.82 11.33 -2.47
C LEU A 282 -2.18 12.41 -1.61
N GLY A 283 -0.96 12.78 -1.94
CA GLY A 283 -0.19 13.88 -1.35
C GLY A 283 0.25 14.87 -2.43
N ASN A 284 1.34 15.61 -2.17
CA ASN A 284 2.01 16.40 -3.21
C ASN A 284 2.64 15.49 -4.27
N GLY A 285 3.22 14.34 -3.87
CA GLY A 285 3.36 13.14 -4.70
C GLY A 285 2.10 12.28 -4.54
N ALA A 286 1.64 11.62 -5.61
CA ALA A 286 0.45 10.79 -5.57
C ALA A 286 0.63 9.51 -6.39
N SER A 287 0.11 8.41 -5.84
CA SER A 287 0.06 7.11 -6.52
C SER A 287 -1.20 6.35 -6.14
N VAL A 288 -1.58 5.41 -6.99
CA VAL A 288 -2.64 4.45 -6.71
C VAL A 288 -2.10 3.05 -6.96
N THR A 289 -2.46 2.09 -6.11
CA THR A 289 -1.95 0.72 -6.13
C THR A 289 -3.09 -0.28 -6.08
N ALA A 290 -3.01 -1.30 -6.91
CA ALA A 290 -3.85 -2.49 -6.89
C ALA A 290 -3.25 -3.52 -5.93
N VAL A 291 -3.98 -3.87 -4.89
CA VAL A 291 -3.58 -4.88 -3.90
C VAL A 291 -4.47 -6.10 -4.07
N LYS A 292 -3.88 -7.27 -4.29
CA LYS A 292 -4.58 -8.55 -4.45
C LYS A 292 -3.96 -9.62 -3.58
N GLY A 293 -4.77 -10.23 -2.72
CA GLY A 293 -4.25 -11.19 -1.73
C GLY A 293 -3.18 -10.56 -0.85
N GLY A 294 -3.38 -9.30 -0.42
CA GLY A 294 -2.43 -8.55 0.40
C GLY A 294 -1.14 -8.11 -0.29
N LYS A 295 -0.98 -8.35 -1.60
CA LYS A 295 0.25 -8.05 -2.37
C LYS A 295 -0.01 -6.98 -3.43
N SER A 296 0.97 -6.12 -3.67
CA SER A 296 0.92 -5.19 -4.79
C SER A 296 1.00 -5.95 -6.11
N VAL A 297 0.01 -5.78 -6.98
CA VAL A 297 -0.04 -6.42 -8.30
C VAL A 297 0.05 -5.42 -9.45
N ASP A 298 -0.18 -4.13 -9.19
CA ASP A 298 0.09 -3.01 -10.08
C ASP A 298 0.13 -1.70 -9.30
N THR A 299 0.82 -0.69 -9.82
CA THR A 299 0.87 0.64 -9.23
C THR A 299 1.07 1.71 -10.31
N SER A 300 0.59 2.93 -10.06
CA SER A 300 0.60 3.99 -11.07
C SER A 300 1.96 4.65 -11.30
N MET A 301 2.82 4.76 -10.27
CA MET A 301 4.18 5.24 -10.47
C MET A 301 5.01 4.20 -11.21
N GLY A 302 5.95 4.67 -12.03
CA GLY A 302 6.66 3.84 -13.00
C GLY A 302 8.10 3.53 -12.61
N TYR A 303 9.00 3.73 -13.59
CA TYR A 303 10.45 3.70 -13.44
C TYR A 303 10.94 4.73 -12.43
N THR A 304 10.31 5.91 -12.44
CA THR A 304 10.49 7.00 -11.49
C THR A 304 9.13 7.40 -10.87
N PRO A 305 9.12 8.24 -9.82
CA PRO A 305 7.87 8.76 -9.25
C PRO A 305 7.13 9.78 -10.14
N LEU A 306 7.44 9.86 -11.44
CA LEU A 306 6.84 10.81 -12.38
C LEU A 306 5.56 10.28 -13.01
N ALA A 307 5.55 9.00 -13.47
CA ALA A 307 4.41 8.40 -14.17
C ALA A 307 3.15 8.32 -13.29
N GLY A 308 2.00 8.17 -13.92
CA GLY A 308 0.73 7.91 -13.26
C GLY A 308 -0.15 9.15 -13.10
N LEU A 309 -0.49 9.48 -11.86
CA LEU A 309 -1.43 10.54 -11.50
C LEU A 309 -0.86 11.94 -11.77
N ILE A 310 -1.74 12.92 -11.97
CA ILE A 310 -1.38 14.34 -11.91
C ILE A 310 -1.08 14.66 -10.44
N MET A 311 0.06 15.31 -10.18
CA MET A 311 0.54 15.59 -8.83
C MET A 311 0.69 17.10 -8.60
N GLY A 312 1.20 17.51 -7.48
CA GLY A 312 1.39 18.94 -7.18
C GLY A 312 2.22 19.67 -8.25
N THR A 313 3.38 19.11 -8.63
CA THR A 313 4.32 19.69 -9.60
C THR A 313 4.70 18.72 -10.72
N ARG A 314 4.26 17.47 -10.68
CA ARG A 314 4.59 16.43 -11.66
C ARG A 314 3.43 16.21 -12.61
N SER A 315 3.76 16.01 -13.90
CA SER A 315 2.76 15.85 -14.97
C SER A 315 1.92 14.57 -14.86
N GLY A 316 2.47 13.50 -14.29
CA GLY A 316 1.95 12.15 -14.47
C GLY A 316 2.10 11.68 -15.92
N ASP A 317 1.24 10.75 -16.34
CA ASP A 317 1.28 10.17 -17.69
C ASP A 317 1.18 11.23 -18.79
N ILE A 318 2.08 11.12 -19.74
CA ILE A 318 2.15 11.96 -20.93
C ILE A 318 2.62 11.11 -22.12
N ASP A 319 2.18 11.45 -23.34
CA ASP A 319 2.63 10.79 -24.55
C ASP A 319 4.15 11.02 -24.75
N PRO A 320 4.97 9.96 -24.90
CA PRO A 320 6.41 10.10 -25.15
C PRO A 320 6.75 10.93 -26.39
N SER A 321 5.90 10.93 -27.43
CA SER A 321 6.11 11.71 -28.63
C SER A 321 5.93 13.22 -28.39
N ALA A 322 5.12 13.60 -27.40
CA ALA A 322 5.04 15.01 -26.97
C ALA A 322 6.38 15.46 -26.37
N LEU A 323 7.06 14.57 -25.61
CA LEU A 323 8.35 14.87 -24.99
C LEU A 323 9.45 15.08 -26.03
N THR A 324 9.54 14.19 -27.03
CA THR A 324 10.50 14.35 -28.15
C THR A 324 10.23 15.60 -28.97
N THR A 325 8.95 16.01 -29.12
CA THR A 325 8.55 17.24 -29.78
C THR A 325 9.01 18.47 -29.00
N ILE A 326 8.83 18.49 -27.68
CA ILE A 326 9.31 19.59 -26.82
C ILE A 326 10.83 19.71 -26.90
N LEU A 327 11.56 18.60 -26.70
CA LEU A 327 13.03 18.57 -26.81
C LEU A 327 13.51 19.19 -28.13
N SER A 328 12.92 18.74 -29.24
CA SER A 328 13.34 19.16 -30.58
C SER A 328 12.97 20.62 -30.91
N ARG A 329 11.78 21.09 -30.49
CA ARG A 329 11.30 22.44 -30.87
C ARG A 329 11.82 23.54 -29.95
N GLU A 330 11.96 23.24 -28.65
CA GLU A 330 12.49 24.21 -27.69
C GLU A 330 14.03 24.18 -27.63
N GLY A 331 14.69 23.17 -28.24
CA GLY A 331 16.15 23.02 -28.22
C GLY A 331 16.70 22.80 -26.82
N ILE A 332 15.93 22.18 -25.93
CA ILE A 332 16.33 21.87 -24.56
C ILE A 332 16.90 20.44 -24.48
N ASP A 333 17.67 20.17 -23.44
CA ASP A 333 18.18 18.85 -23.12
C ASP A 333 17.23 18.03 -22.23
N GLY A 334 17.63 16.79 -21.94
CA GLY A 334 16.85 15.89 -21.08
C GLY A 334 16.74 16.37 -19.64
N GLU A 335 17.75 17.05 -19.10
CA GLU A 335 17.75 17.58 -17.73
C GLU A 335 16.73 18.71 -17.57
N ARG A 336 16.66 19.61 -18.55
CA ARG A 336 15.66 20.67 -18.56
C ARG A 336 14.25 20.10 -18.72
N LEU A 337 14.07 19.09 -19.58
CA LEU A 337 12.79 18.41 -19.73
C LEU A 337 12.37 17.73 -18.42
N ASP A 338 13.30 17.03 -17.74
CA ASP A 338 13.02 16.42 -16.43
C ASP A 338 12.56 17.46 -15.41
N THR A 339 13.21 18.62 -15.39
CA THR A 339 12.81 19.74 -14.53
C THR A 339 11.38 20.22 -14.82
N ILE A 340 11.02 20.39 -16.10
CA ILE A 340 9.65 20.76 -16.50
C ILE A 340 8.64 19.74 -15.99
N LEU A 341 8.90 18.46 -16.22
CA LEU A 341 7.96 17.40 -15.90
C LEU A 341 7.80 17.16 -14.38
N ASN A 342 8.87 17.34 -13.61
CA ASN A 342 8.88 17.06 -12.17
C ASN A 342 8.58 18.27 -11.28
N LYS A 343 8.93 19.51 -11.71
CA LYS A 343 8.91 20.70 -10.86
C LYS A 343 7.99 21.81 -11.34
N GLU A 344 7.66 21.84 -12.64
CA GLU A 344 6.94 22.95 -13.28
C GLU A 344 5.59 22.52 -13.87
N SER A 345 5.20 21.25 -13.70
CA SER A 345 3.98 20.64 -14.25
C SER A 345 2.90 20.44 -13.16
N GLY A 346 1.99 19.52 -13.39
CA GLY A 346 0.94 19.14 -12.45
C GLY A 346 -0.05 20.25 -12.12
N LEU A 347 -0.55 20.28 -10.89
CA LEU A 347 -1.49 21.31 -10.41
C LEU A 347 -0.88 22.71 -10.50
N LEU A 348 0.43 22.84 -10.27
CA LEU A 348 1.14 24.09 -10.38
C LEU A 348 0.99 24.70 -11.80
N ALA A 349 1.21 23.91 -12.83
CA ALA A 349 1.05 24.37 -14.21
C ALA A 349 -0.40 24.63 -14.59
N LEU A 350 -1.32 23.79 -14.13
CA LEU A 350 -2.74 23.87 -14.50
C LEU A 350 -3.48 25.00 -13.79
N ALA A 351 -3.25 25.17 -12.47
CA ALA A 351 -4.00 26.07 -11.61
C ALA A 351 -3.14 27.14 -10.90
N GLY A 352 -1.84 27.22 -11.18
CA GLY A 352 -0.93 28.20 -10.55
C GLY A 352 -0.55 27.87 -9.10
N SER A 353 -0.98 26.74 -8.56
CA SER A 353 -0.65 26.30 -7.20
C SER A 353 -0.51 24.78 -7.13
N ASN A 354 0.47 24.30 -6.38
CA ASN A 354 0.62 22.87 -6.05
C ASN A 354 -0.12 22.48 -4.76
N ASP A 355 -0.74 23.42 -4.05
CA ASP A 355 -1.54 23.18 -2.86
C ASP A 355 -3.00 22.91 -3.23
N MET A 356 -3.45 21.66 -3.07
CA MET A 356 -4.81 21.23 -3.39
C MET A 356 -5.89 22.08 -2.68
N ARG A 357 -5.62 22.58 -1.47
CA ARG A 357 -6.57 23.42 -0.71
C ARG A 357 -6.83 24.73 -1.47
N LYS A 358 -5.77 25.37 -1.98
CA LYS A 358 -5.86 26.61 -2.76
C LYS A 358 -6.53 26.37 -4.12
N VAL A 359 -6.28 25.21 -4.74
CA VAL A 359 -6.92 24.86 -6.02
C VAL A 359 -8.41 24.64 -5.82
N VAL A 360 -8.83 23.94 -4.75
CA VAL A 360 -10.25 23.76 -4.40
C VAL A 360 -10.92 25.11 -4.11
N GLU A 361 -10.29 25.95 -3.31
CA GLU A 361 -10.80 27.29 -2.96
C GLU A 361 -10.96 28.19 -4.20
N ALA A 362 -9.97 28.18 -5.11
CA ALA A 362 -10.04 28.93 -6.37
C ALA A 362 -11.18 28.43 -7.27
N ALA A 363 -11.34 27.12 -7.42
CA ALA A 363 -12.43 26.51 -8.18
C ALA A 363 -13.82 26.88 -7.60
N GLN A 364 -13.99 26.81 -6.29
CA GLN A 364 -15.22 27.22 -5.59
C GLN A 364 -15.50 28.73 -5.77
N SER A 365 -14.45 29.53 -5.98
CA SER A 365 -14.56 30.96 -6.26
C SER A 365 -14.80 31.27 -7.75
N GLY A 366 -14.92 30.26 -8.61
CA GLY A 366 -15.24 30.41 -10.03
C GLY A 366 -14.02 30.44 -10.96
N ASP A 367 -12.82 30.08 -10.51
CA ASP A 367 -11.64 29.93 -11.39
C ASP A 367 -11.78 28.69 -12.27
N GLU A 368 -11.99 28.88 -13.56
CA GLU A 368 -12.18 27.82 -14.55
C GLU A 368 -10.94 26.92 -14.71
N ARG A 369 -9.73 27.47 -14.57
CA ARG A 369 -8.49 26.68 -14.68
C ARG A 369 -8.33 25.78 -13.47
N ALA A 370 -8.63 26.27 -12.27
CA ALA A 370 -8.62 25.48 -11.07
C ALA A 370 -9.68 24.37 -11.13
N GLN A 371 -10.88 24.66 -11.62
CA GLN A 371 -11.92 23.66 -11.83
C GLN A 371 -11.46 22.58 -12.83
N LEU A 372 -10.89 22.97 -13.96
CA LEU A 372 -10.34 22.04 -14.95
C LEU A 372 -9.23 21.17 -14.36
N ALA A 373 -8.33 21.73 -13.53
CA ALA A 373 -7.27 20.98 -12.88
C ALA A 373 -7.83 19.90 -11.94
N LEU A 374 -8.88 20.21 -11.18
CA LEU A 374 -9.58 19.24 -10.33
C LEU A 374 -10.27 18.15 -11.17
N ASP A 375 -10.92 18.53 -12.25
CA ASP A 375 -11.59 17.59 -13.17
C ASP A 375 -10.60 16.65 -13.84
N MET A 376 -9.47 17.15 -14.33
CA MET A 376 -8.40 16.34 -14.93
C MET A 376 -7.81 15.38 -13.91
N THR A 377 -7.55 15.83 -12.69
CA THR A 377 -6.93 15.02 -11.63
C THR A 377 -7.87 13.92 -11.16
N SER A 378 -9.14 14.25 -10.88
CA SER A 378 -10.14 13.28 -10.47
C SER A 378 -10.49 12.28 -11.58
N TYR A 379 -10.53 12.74 -12.85
CA TYR A 379 -10.77 11.89 -14.01
C TYR A 379 -9.64 10.86 -14.21
N ARG A 380 -8.38 11.28 -14.09
CA ARG A 380 -7.24 10.37 -14.18
C ARG A 380 -7.27 9.33 -13.07
N LEU A 381 -7.50 9.75 -11.85
CA LEU A 381 -7.60 8.83 -10.70
C LEU A 381 -8.75 7.82 -10.88
N MET A 382 -9.91 8.28 -11.33
CA MET A 382 -11.06 7.42 -11.65
C MET A 382 -10.70 6.33 -12.67
N LYS A 383 -9.94 6.66 -13.72
CA LYS A 383 -9.49 5.68 -14.73
C LYS A 383 -8.60 4.59 -14.12
N TYR A 384 -7.64 4.97 -13.25
CA TYR A 384 -6.79 4.03 -12.55
C TYR A 384 -7.60 3.14 -11.61
N ILE A 385 -8.50 3.72 -10.80
CA ILE A 385 -9.38 2.95 -9.90
C ILE A 385 -10.22 1.94 -10.69
N GLY A 386 -10.83 2.36 -11.81
CA GLY A 386 -11.63 1.48 -12.66
C GLY A 386 -10.81 0.32 -13.24
N GLY A 387 -9.62 0.60 -13.78
CA GLY A 387 -8.69 -0.41 -14.29
C GLY A 387 -8.22 -1.36 -13.19
N TYR A 388 -7.84 -0.83 -12.06
CA TYR A 388 -7.34 -1.64 -10.93
C TYR A 388 -8.42 -2.49 -10.27
N ASN A 389 -9.68 -2.04 -10.30
CA ASN A 389 -10.79 -2.89 -9.88
C ASN A 389 -10.89 -4.17 -10.71
N LEU A 390 -10.61 -4.10 -12.01
CA LEU A 390 -10.54 -5.29 -12.87
C LEU A 390 -9.30 -6.13 -12.58
N VAL A 391 -8.14 -5.50 -12.37
CA VAL A 391 -6.87 -6.20 -12.07
C VAL A 391 -6.97 -7.03 -10.80
N VAL A 392 -7.59 -6.50 -9.74
CA VAL A 392 -7.78 -7.27 -8.50
C VAL A 392 -8.92 -8.29 -8.58
N GLY A 393 -9.76 -8.22 -9.63
CA GLY A 393 -10.91 -9.11 -9.79
C GLY A 393 -12.15 -8.69 -9.01
N GLY A 394 -12.28 -7.41 -8.71
CA GLY A 394 -13.30 -6.81 -7.86
C GLY A 394 -12.74 -6.44 -6.48
N ALA A 395 -12.60 -5.14 -6.23
CA ALA A 395 -12.05 -4.65 -4.97
C ALA A 395 -13.08 -4.76 -3.83
N GLN A 396 -12.63 -5.19 -2.66
CA GLN A 396 -13.39 -5.16 -1.42
C GLN A 396 -13.39 -3.75 -0.82
N ALA A 397 -12.29 -2.99 -1.04
CA ALA A 397 -12.15 -1.63 -0.53
C ALA A 397 -11.43 -0.69 -1.49
N LEU A 398 -11.82 0.59 -1.46
CA LEU A 398 -11.08 1.75 -1.96
C LEU A 398 -10.63 2.57 -0.75
N ILE A 399 -9.32 2.81 -0.64
CA ILE A 399 -8.71 3.49 0.50
C ILE A 399 -8.13 4.82 0.03
N PHE A 400 -8.50 5.92 0.70
CA PHE A 400 -7.87 7.22 0.55
C PHE A 400 -6.91 7.48 1.70
N THR A 401 -5.69 7.91 1.38
CA THR A 401 -4.64 8.18 2.36
C THR A 401 -3.73 9.32 1.92
N ALA A 402 -2.81 9.72 2.76
CA ALA A 402 -1.92 10.88 2.63
C ALA A 402 -2.65 12.23 2.62
N GLY A 403 -1.88 13.32 2.61
CA GLY A 403 -2.37 14.65 2.95
C GLY A 403 -3.64 15.11 2.23
N ILE A 404 -3.78 14.87 0.93
CA ILE A 404 -4.99 15.18 0.16
C ILE A 404 -6.07 14.12 0.40
N GLY A 405 -5.68 12.84 0.35
CA GLY A 405 -6.62 11.72 0.55
C GLY A 405 -7.30 11.75 1.92
N GLU A 406 -6.58 12.12 2.95
CA GLU A 406 -7.08 12.20 4.33
C GLU A 406 -7.92 13.47 4.59
N ASN A 407 -7.48 14.62 4.05
CA ASN A 407 -7.98 15.92 4.52
C ASN A 407 -8.90 16.65 3.53
N SER A 408 -8.96 16.24 2.23
CA SER A 408 -9.80 16.92 1.25
C SER A 408 -11.06 16.11 0.94
N GLY A 409 -12.13 16.35 1.70
CA GLY A 409 -13.47 15.80 1.45
C GLY A 409 -13.99 16.21 0.06
N ASP A 410 -13.73 17.46 -0.35
CA ASP A 410 -14.15 17.99 -1.65
C ASP A 410 -13.49 17.22 -2.80
N PHE A 411 -12.19 16.96 -2.73
CA PHE A 411 -11.50 16.20 -3.78
C PHE A 411 -11.96 14.73 -3.81
N ARG A 412 -12.10 14.08 -2.64
CA ARG A 412 -12.66 12.72 -2.57
C ARG A 412 -14.06 12.67 -3.17
N LYS A 413 -14.91 13.67 -2.91
CA LYS A 413 -16.25 13.76 -3.52
C LYS A 413 -16.19 13.78 -5.04
N LEU A 414 -15.33 14.61 -5.63
CA LEU A 414 -15.15 14.67 -7.09
C LEU A 414 -14.75 13.32 -7.70
N VAL A 415 -13.96 12.52 -6.98
CA VAL A 415 -13.57 11.17 -7.41
C VAL A 415 -14.73 10.20 -7.23
N LEU A 416 -15.37 10.19 -6.06
CA LEU A 416 -16.43 9.23 -5.71
C LEU A 416 -17.67 9.40 -6.59
N ASP A 417 -18.04 10.64 -6.94
CA ASP A 417 -19.17 10.94 -7.84
C ASP A 417 -18.97 10.32 -9.24
N ARG A 418 -17.72 10.08 -9.65
CA ARG A 418 -17.37 9.44 -10.93
C ARG A 418 -17.38 7.89 -10.86
N LEU A 419 -17.46 7.30 -9.66
CA LEU A 419 -17.29 5.86 -9.45
C LEU A 419 -18.62 5.10 -9.24
N GLY A 420 -19.76 5.77 -9.46
CA GLY A 420 -21.09 5.15 -9.29
C GLY A 420 -21.30 3.88 -10.13
N ALA A 421 -20.66 3.78 -11.33
CA ALA A 421 -20.71 2.58 -12.16
C ALA A 421 -20.07 1.34 -11.50
N LEU A 422 -19.22 1.51 -10.48
CA LEU A 422 -18.65 0.43 -9.66
C LEU A 422 -19.56 0.05 -8.46
N GLY A 423 -20.75 0.65 -8.37
CA GLY A 423 -21.66 0.43 -7.23
C GLY A 423 -21.17 1.09 -5.94
N ILE A 424 -20.23 2.03 -6.02
CA ILE A 424 -19.76 2.79 -4.86
C ILE A 424 -20.82 3.80 -4.45
N LYS A 425 -21.16 3.74 -3.17
CA LYS A 425 -22.04 4.70 -2.49
C LYS A 425 -21.36 5.18 -1.22
N TYR A 426 -21.44 6.47 -0.91
CA TYR A 426 -20.78 7.04 0.25
C TYR A 426 -21.68 8.01 1.00
N ASN A 427 -21.37 8.25 2.27
CA ASN A 427 -22.04 9.22 3.12
C ASN A 427 -21.30 10.57 3.00
N GLU A 428 -21.98 11.61 2.54
CA GLU A 428 -21.38 12.93 2.33
C GLU A 428 -20.89 13.57 3.64
N GLU A 429 -21.63 13.37 4.75
CA GLU A 429 -21.26 13.92 6.05
C GLU A 429 -19.99 13.23 6.58
N GLU A 430 -19.91 11.88 6.49
CA GLU A 430 -18.71 11.13 6.87
C GLU A 430 -17.51 11.47 5.97
N ASN A 431 -17.74 11.67 4.67
CA ASN A 431 -16.69 12.12 3.75
C ASN A 431 -16.17 13.52 4.12
N ALA A 432 -17.02 14.45 4.53
CA ALA A 432 -16.62 15.81 4.88
C ALA A 432 -15.84 15.92 6.20
N LYS A 433 -15.97 14.93 7.10
CA LYS A 433 -15.29 14.95 8.39
C LYS A 433 -13.76 14.89 8.23
N ARG A 434 -13.08 15.64 9.09
CA ARG A 434 -11.61 15.50 9.31
C ARG A 434 -11.41 14.72 10.60
N SER A 435 -10.62 13.66 10.53
CA SER A 435 -10.31 12.82 11.68
C SER A 435 -8.89 12.24 11.52
N PRO A 436 -8.12 12.19 12.58
CA PRO A 436 -6.84 11.46 12.59
C PRO A 436 -7.05 9.94 12.64
N GLU A 437 -8.28 9.47 12.92
CA GLU A 437 -8.58 8.07 13.05
C GLU A 437 -9.04 7.46 11.72
N PRO A 438 -8.71 6.19 11.45
CA PRO A 438 -9.24 5.43 10.33
C PRO A 438 -10.76 5.35 10.38
N ARG A 439 -11.42 5.47 9.23
CA ARG A 439 -12.89 5.44 9.17
C ARG A 439 -13.43 4.93 7.85
N VAL A 440 -14.61 4.33 7.90
CA VAL A 440 -15.42 3.96 6.73
C VAL A 440 -16.32 5.13 6.38
N ILE A 441 -16.30 5.55 5.11
CA ILE A 441 -17.15 6.64 4.60
C ILE A 441 -18.20 6.14 3.59
N SER A 442 -18.15 4.87 3.20
CA SER A 442 -19.19 4.26 2.34
C SER A 442 -20.46 3.93 3.14
N THR A 443 -21.59 3.87 2.43
CA THR A 443 -22.84 3.34 2.98
C THR A 443 -22.75 1.81 3.13
N GLU A 444 -23.69 1.22 3.90
CA GLU A 444 -23.73 -0.23 4.11
C GLU A 444 -23.96 -1.01 2.81
N ASP A 445 -24.80 -0.47 1.92
CA ASP A 445 -25.17 -1.04 0.63
C ASP A 445 -24.19 -0.70 -0.53
N SER A 446 -23.05 -0.10 -0.23
CA SER A 446 -21.97 0.12 -1.19
C SER A 446 -21.32 -1.21 -1.58
N ALA A 447 -21.16 -1.45 -2.90
CA ALA A 447 -20.54 -2.66 -3.40
C ALA A 447 -19.05 -2.75 -3.05
N ILE A 448 -18.36 -1.62 -2.97
CA ILE A 448 -16.97 -1.49 -2.54
C ILE A 448 -16.96 -0.60 -1.31
N LYS A 449 -16.32 -1.04 -0.22
CA LYS A 449 -16.17 -0.19 0.97
C LYS A 449 -15.20 0.95 0.67
N VAL A 450 -15.51 2.15 1.12
CA VAL A 450 -14.63 3.31 0.97
C VAL A 450 -14.13 3.72 2.35
N LEU A 451 -12.80 3.75 2.49
CA LEU A 451 -12.14 4.07 3.75
C LEU A 451 -11.24 5.29 3.59
N VAL A 452 -11.12 6.05 4.66
CA VAL A 452 -10.08 7.07 4.82
C VAL A 452 -9.20 6.60 5.96
N ILE A 453 -7.94 6.30 5.65
CA ILE A 453 -6.97 5.75 6.60
C ILE A 453 -5.75 6.65 6.59
N PRO A 454 -5.43 7.33 7.70
CA PRO A 454 -4.19 8.09 7.82
C PRO A 454 -2.97 7.18 7.67
N THR A 455 -2.04 7.56 6.79
CA THR A 455 -0.77 6.84 6.68
C THR A 455 0.13 7.14 7.87
N ASN A 456 0.93 6.16 8.24
CA ASN A 456 1.94 6.30 9.29
C ASN A 456 3.20 5.52 8.89
N GLU A 457 3.95 6.10 7.95
CA GLU A 457 5.14 5.47 7.40
C GLU A 457 6.21 5.26 8.48
N GLU A 458 6.35 6.20 9.42
CA GLU A 458 7.30 6.08 10.52
C GLU A 458 6.96 4.92 11.46
N LYS A 459 5.65 4.65 11.68
CA LYS A 459 5.20 3.47 12.42
C LYS A 459 5.54 2.20 11.66
N ALA A 460 5.21 2.12 10.38
CA ALA A 460 5.50 0.97 9.54
C ALA A 460 7.01 0.66 9.48
N ILE A 461 7.86 1.69 9.37
CA ILE A 461 9.32 1.54 9.42
C ILE A 461 9.78 1.02 10.78
N ALA A 462 9.22 1.52 11.88
CA ALA A 462 9.58 1.05 13.21
C ALA A 462 9.20 -0.41 13.42
N GLU A 463 7.97 -0.81 13.02
CA GLU A 463 7.49 -2.20 13.11
C GLU A 463 8.35 -3.16 12.27
N ALA A 464 8.66 -2.80 11.03
CA ALA A 464 9.53 -3.59 10.17
C ALA A 464 10.97 -3.70 10.71
N THR A 465 11.47 -2.62 11.34
CA THR A 465 12.78 -2.61 12.02
C THR A 465 12.77 -3.55 13.21
N GLU A 466 11.74 -3.48 14.05
CA GLU A 466 11.59 -4.33 15.24
C GLU A 466 11.50 -5.80 14.86
N GLU A 467 10.67 -6.13 13.87
CA GLU A 467 10.48 -7.51 13.40
C GLU A 467 11.80 -8.13 12.93
N LEU A 468 12.56 -7.38 12.10
CA LEU A 468 13.84 -7.86 11.60
C LEU A 468 14.86 -8.03 12.72
N VAL A 469 14.99 -7.06 13.62
CA VAL A 469 15.98 -7.09 14.72
C VAL A 469 15.66 -8.16 15.75
N LYS A 470 14.40 -8.42 16.07
CA LYS A 470 13.98 -9.54 16.93
C LYS A 470 14.26 -10.92 16.31
N GLY A 471 14.44 -10.99 15.01
CA GLY A 471 14.77 -12.21 14.27
C GLY A 471 16.25 -12.56 14.26
N LEU A 472 17.13 -11.61 14.68
CA LEU A 472 18.59 -11.81 14.76
C LEU A 472 18.99 -12.54 16.05
#